data_d2644d288c98ee4676b02f4044ea4a2e
#
_entry.id   d2644d288c98ee4676b02f4044ea4a2e
#
_cell.length_a   1.000
_cell.length_b   1.000
_cell.length_c   1.000
_cell.angle_alpha   90.00
_cell.angle_beta   90.00
_cell.angle_gamma   90.00
#
_symmetry.space_group_name_H-M   'P 1'
#
loop_
_entity.id
_entity.type
_entity.pdbx_description
1 polymer ?
#
loop_
_entity_poly.entity_id
_entity_poly.type
_entity_poly.pdbx_seq_one_letter_code
_entity_poly.pdbx_strand_id
1 'polypeptide(L)'
;MFAELLSPEQIVILTQIIFIDLVLAGDNAIVIGMVASKFPLDQRKKVIFWGIGGAIILRIILTLLTAYLLQITGLRLIGGILLLYIVYKLYIDVIKGSSDEESVKVDNSSFLKAIWTVLLADFTMSLDNVLGVAGAAGHHYHLLVFGLMLSIVLIAVAANLISGWIKKYKWIAWIGLLAILIVAIELIYTDIKILFL
;
A
#
# COMPACT_ATOMS: atom_id res chain seq x y z
N MET A 1 -4.64 -32.05 4.16
CA MET A 1 -4.67 -30.58 4.26
C MET A 1 -3.33 -29.91 3.94
N PHE A 2 -2.21 -30.17 4.66
CA PHE A 2 -0.89 -29.59 4.28
C PHE A 2 -0.30 -30.19 3.00
N ALA A 3 -0.55 -31.46 2.69
CA ALA A 3 -0.07 -32.09 1.45
C ALA A 3 -0.79 -31.57 0.19
N GLU A 4 -2.02 -31.10 0.32
CA GLU A 4 -2.78 -30.48 -0.77
C GLU A 4 -2.30 -29.05 -1.07
N LEU A 5 -1.83 -28.32 -0.06
CA LEU A 5 -1.20 -26.98 -0.21
C LEU A 5 0.17 -27.04 -0.92
N LEU A 6 0.70 -28.23 -1.16
CA LEU A 6 1.98 -28.46 -1.84
C LEU A 6 1.81 -29.09 -3.23
N SER A 7 0.57 -29.17 -3.75
CA SER A 7 0.40 -29.62 -5.14
C SER A 7 1.08 -28.62 -6.11
N PRO A 8 1.67 -29.09 -7.21
CA PRO A 8 2.32 -28.21 -8.19
C PRO A 8 1.41 -27.08 -8.68
N GLU A 9 0.13 -27.37 -8.88
CA GLU A 9 -0.88 -26.40 -9.31
C GLU A 9 -1.08 -25.29 -8.27
N GLN A 10 -1.21 -25.66 -7.00
CA GLN A 10 -1.40 -24.68 -5.92
C GLN A 10 -0.15 -23.84 -5.66
N ILE A 11 1.05 -24.39 -5.85
CA ILE A 11 2.30 -23.63 -5.81
C ILE A 11 2.33 -22.59 -6.92
N VAL A 12 1.90 -22.95 -8.13
CA VAL A 12 1.82 -22.00 -9.26
C VAL A 12 0.83 -20.87 -8.94
N ILE A 13 -0.39 -21.21 -8.48
CA ILE A 13 -1.40 -20.21 -8.11
C ILE A 13 -0.88 -19.30 -7.00
N LEU A 14 -0.29 -19.86 -5.95
CA LEU A 14 0.28 -19.08 -4.84
C LEU A 14 1.39 -18.15 -5.32
N THR A 15 2.28 -18.64 -6.19
CA THR A 15 3.37 -17.83 -6.76
C THR A 15 2.81 -16.70 -7.62
N GLN A 16 1.78 -16.95 -8.42
CA GLN A 16 1.09 -15.93 -9.19
C GLN A 16 0.46 -14.87 -8.31
N ILE A 17 -0.26 -15.26 -7.26
CA ILE A 17 -0.87 -14.35 -6.28
C ILE A 17 0.19 -13.43 -5.68
N ILE A 18 1.28 -14.01 -5.16
CA ILE A 18 2.36 -13.24 -4.53
C ILE A 18 3.02 -12.31 -5.53
N PHE A 19 3.33 -12.81 -6.72
CA PHE A 19 4.01 -12.01 -7.75
C PHE A 19 3.14 -10.84 -8.23
N ILE A 20 1.87 -11.10 -8.53
CA ILE A 20 0.93 -10.07 -8.95
C ILE A 20 0.76 -9.02 -7.85
N ASP A 21 0.56 -9.45 -6.60
CA ASP A 21 0.40 -8.50 -5.49
C ASP A 21 1.68 -7.69 -5.24
N LEU A 22 2.86 -8.30 -5.33
CA LEU A 22 4.13 -7.57 -5.20
C LEU A 22 4.32 -6.53 -6.31
N VAL A 23 3.98 -6.87 -7.54
CA VAL A 23 4.10 -5.95 -8.68
C VAL A 23 3.10 -4.81 -8.56
N LEU A 24 1.85 -5.12 -8.20
CA LEU A 24 0.78 -4.13 -8.07
C LEU A 24 0.88 -3.29 -6.78
N ALA A 25 1.45 -3.84 -5.72
CA ALA A 25 1.56 -3.16 -4.43
C ALA A 25 2.98 -2.66 -4.10
N GLY A 26 3.87 -2.64 -5.09
CA GLY A 26 5.24 -2.14 -4.91
C GLY A 26 5.28 -0.67 -4.49
N ASP A 27 4.35 0.13 -4.99
CA ASP A 27 4.14 1.53 -4.63
C ASP A 27 3.64 1.71 -3.18
N ASN A 28 2.86 0.77 -2.64
CA ASN A 28 2.47 0.77 -1.24
C ASN A 28 3.70 0.73 -0.30
N ALA A 29 4.72 -0.05 -0.65
CA ALA A 29 5.98 -0.08 0.10
C ALA A 29 6.66 1.30 0.14
N ILE A 30 6.57 2.07 -0.95
CA ILE A 30 7.11 3.42 -1.05
C ILE A 30 6.35 4.37 -0.10
N VAL A 31 5.01 4.35 -0.13
CA VAL A 31 4.18 5.18 0.78
C VAL A 31 4.49 4.85 2.23
N ILE A 32 4.46 3.58 2.60
CA ILE A 32 4.77 3.12 3.96
C ILE A 32 6.19 3.56 4.35
N GLY A 33 7.17 3.37 3.46
CA GLY A 33 8.55 3.78 3.67
C GLY A 33 8.71 5.29 3.88
N MET A 34 8.02 6.11 3.08
CA MET A 34 8.04 7.58 3.19
C MET A 34 7.39 8.04 4.51
N VAL A 35 6.23 7.51 4.87
CA VAL A 35 5.56 7.84 6.14
C VAL A 35 6.42 7.41 7.33
N ALA A 36 6.94 6.19 7.31
CA ALA A 36 7.75 5.64 8.38
C ALA A 36 9.11 6.34 8.52
N SER A 37 9.69 6.86 7.43
CA SER A 37 10.99 7.56 7.47
C SER A 37 10.99 8.82 8.33
N LYS A 38 9.82 9.41 8.61
CA LYS A 38 9.66 10.59 9.47
C LYS A 38 9.86 10.28 10.95
N PHE A 39 9.82 9.02 11.34
CA PHE A 39 9.90 8.60 12.74
C PHE A 39 11.31 8.13 13.12
N PRO A 40 11.67 8.25 14.41
CA PRO A 40 12.88 7.63 14.98
C PRO A 40 12.84 6.10 14.78
N LEU A 41 14.02 5.45 14.78
CA LEU A 41 14.17 4.02 14.46
C LEU A 41 13.21 3.11 15.24
N ASP A 42 13.05 3.34 16.55
CA ASP A 42 12.21 2.51 17.41
C ASP A 42 10.72 2.64 17.08
N GLN A 43 10.30 3.85 16.71
CA GLN A 43 8.89 4.12 16.36
C GLN A 43 8.60 3.79 14.90
N ARG A 44 9.59 3.90 14.02
CA ARG A 44 9.48 3.49 12.62
C ARG A 44 9.02 2.05 12.49
N LYS A 45 9.63 1.13 13.24
CA LYS A 45 9.22 -0.27 13.27
C LYS A 45 7.77 -0.44 13.72
N LYS A 46 7.33 0.34 14.70
CA LYS A 46 5.93 0.32 15.18
C LYS A 46 4.96 0.87 14.13
N VAL A 47 5.29 1.97 13.44
CA VAL A 47 4.47 2.52 12.34
C VAL A 47 4.33 1.51 11.21
N ILE A 48 5.43 0.87 10.81
CA ILE A 48 5.42 -0.17 9.79
C ILE A 48 4.58 -1.35 10.26
N PHE A 49 4.79 -1.85 11.45
CA PHE A 49 4.08 -3.01 12.00
C PHE A 49 2.56 -2.78 12.07
N TRP A 50 2.13 -1.67 12.68
CA TRP A 50 0.70 -1.36 12.81
C TRP A 50 0.06 -0.92 11.50
N GLY A 51 0.79 -0.17 10.66
CA GLY A 51 0.32 0.21 9.32
C GLY A 51 0.08 -1.01 8.46
N ILE A 52 1.02 -1.95 8.44
CA ILE A 52 0.92 -3.19 7.68
C ILE A 52 -0.12 -4.13 8.27
N GLY A 53 -0.17 -4.29 9.60
CA GLY A 53 -1.20 -5.10 10.26
C GLY A 53 -2.61 -4.62 9.91
N GLY A 54 -2.82 -3.31 9.93
CA GLY A 54 -4.08 -2.71 9.49
C GLY A 54 -4.34 -2.90 7.99
N ALA A 55 -3.32 -2.75 7.15
CA ALA A 55 -3.42 -2.97 5.71
C ALA A 55 -3.78 -4.42 5.35
N ILE A 56 -3.24 -5.42 6.07
CA ILE A 56 -3.64 -6.82 5.90
C ILE A 56 -5.13 -7.00 6.14
N ILE A 57 -5.63 -6.52 7.27
CA ILE A 57 -7.04 -6.64 7.64
C ILE A 57 -7.91 -5.94 6.60
N LEU A 58 -7.54 -4.72 6.24
CA LEU A 58 -8.25 -3.92 5.24
C LEU A 58 -8.29 -4.63 3.89
N ARG A 59 -7.17 -5.17 3.42
CA ARG A 59 -7.07 -5.87 2.14
C ARG A 59 -7.89 -7.16 2.12
N ILE A 60 -7.92 -7.93 3.20
CA ILE A 60 -8.80 -9.11 3.31
C ILE A 60 -10.27 -8.68 3.20
N ILE A 61 -10.66 -7.62 3.91
CA ILE A 61 -12.03 -7.08 3.85
C ILE A 61 -12.35 -6.62 2.42
N LEU A 62 -11.47 -5.83 1.80
CA LEU A 62 -11.64 -5.37 0.43
C LEU A 62 -11.76 -6.52 -0.57
N THR A 63 -10.94 -7.57 -0.41
CA THR A 63 -11.01 -8.76 -1.26
C THR A 63 -12.36 -9.46 -1.14
N LEU A 64 -12.89 -9.61 0.06
CA LEU A 64 -14.21 -10.20 0.27
C LEU A 64 -15.34 -9.33 -0.26
N LEU A 65 -15.18 -8.01 -0.25
CA LEU A 65 -16.16 -7.04 -0.72
C LEU A 65 -15.98 -6.64 -2.19
N THR A 66 -14.98 -7.15 -2.89
CA THR A 66 -14.61 -6.73 -4.25
C THR A 66 -15.81 -6.70 -5.21
N ALA A 67 -16.64 -7.74 -5.21
CA ALA A 67 -17.79 -7.84 -6.09
C ALA A 67 -18.82 -6.70 -5.90
N TYR A 68 -18.91 -6.15 -4.69
CA TYR A 68 -19.78 -5.02 -4.35
C TYR A 68 -19.09 -3.69 -4.65
N LEU A 69 -17.80 -3.55 -4.30
CA LEU A 69 -17.04 -2.31 -4.48
C LEU A 69 -16.91 -1.92 -5.95
N LEU A 70 -16.80 -2.92 -6.85
CA LEU A 70 -16.74 -2.69 -8.29
C LEU A 70 -18.01 -2.09 -8.90
N GLN A 71 -19.15 -2.23 -8.24
CA GLN A 71 -20.41 -1.68 -8.71
C GLN A 71 -20.56 -0.19 -8.34
N ILE A 72 -19.67 0.33 -7.48
CA ILE A 72 -19.72 1.73 -7.04
C ILE A 72 -18.94 2.58 -8.04
N THR A 73 -19.66 3.22 -8.95
CA THR A 73 -19.08 4.21 -9.88
C THR A 73 -18.56 5.42 -9.10
N GLY A 74 -17.37 5.92 -9.47
CA GLY A 74 -16.74 7.06 -8.79
C GLY A 74 -15.86 6.70 -7.59
N LEU A 75 -15.80 5.43 -7.19
CA LEU A 75 -15.00 5.00 -6.03
C LEU A 75 -13.50 5.22 -6.28
N ARG A 76 -13.00 4.91 -7.48
CA ARG A 76 -11.62 5.15 -7.88
C ARG A 76 -11.29 6.64 -8.00
N LEU A 77 -12.24 7.44 -8.47
CA LEU A 77 -12.11 8.89 -8.53
C LEU A 77 -11.89 9.48 -7.13
N ILE A 78 -12.73 9.08 -6.17
CA ILE A 78 -12.59 9.51 -4.77
C ILE A 78 -11.23 9.05 -4.21
N GLY A 79 -10.84 7.79 -4.46
CA GLY A 79 -9.54 7.25 -4.09
C GLY A 79 -8.38 8.06 -4.66
N GLY A 80 -8.41 8.35 -5.95
CA GLY A 80 -7.39 9.15 -6.62
C GLY A 80 -7.26 10.55 -6.05
N ILE A 81 -8.38 11.22 -5.71
CA ILE A 81 -8.37 12.53 -5.04
C ILE A 81 -7.74 12.43 -3.64
N LEU A 82 -8.10 11.41 -2.87
CA LEU A 82 -7.47 11.16 -1.55
C LEU A 82 -5.97 10.92 -1.69
N LEU A 83 -5.56 10.16 -2.71
CA LEU A 83 -4.15 9.89 -2.97
C LEU A 83 -3.39 11.16 -3.38
N LEU A 84 -3.98 12.05 -4.18
CA LEU A 84 -3.42 13.37 -4.46
C LEU A 84 -3.21 14.20 -3.20
N TYR A 85 -4.14 14.16 -2.26
CA TYR A 85 -3.98 14.81 -0.96
C TYR A 85 -2.79 14.23 -0.18
N ILE A 86 -2.61 12.91 -0.20
CA ILE A 86 -1.47 12.24 0.44
C ILE A 86 -0.15 12.65 -0.24
N VAL A 87 -0.11 12.66 -1.58
CA VAL A 87 1.05 13.13 -2.36
C VAL A 87 1.41 14.57 -1.98
N TYR A 88 0.43 15.47 -1.94
CA TYR A 88 0.65 16.87 -1.54
C TYR A 88 1.26 16.95 -0.13
N LYS A 89 0.73 16.21 0.82
CA LYS A 89 1.25 16.18 2.20
C LYS A 89 2.68 15.66 2.26
N LEU A 90 2.98 14.57 1.55
CA LEU A 90 4.33 14.01 1.48
C LEU A 90 5.31 14.95 0.77
N TYR A 91 4.84 15.64 -0.30
CA TYR A 91 5.62 16.66 -1.01
C TYR A 91 6.05 17.81 -0.10
N ILE A 92 5.12 18.37 0.68
CA ILE A 92 5.45 19.41 1.66
C ILE A 92 6.49 18.92 2.66
N ASP A 93 6.36 17.68 3.13
CA ASP A 93 7.31 17.09 4.08
C ASP A 93 8.70 16.87 3.46
N VAL A 94 8.76 16.52 2.17
CA VAL A 94 10.04 16.36 1.43
C VAL A 94 10.71 17.72 1.22
N ILE A 95 9.94 18.77 0.84
CA ILE A 95 10.48 20.13 0.63
C ILE A 95 10.95 20.76 1.94
N LYS A 96 10.12 20.70 2.99
CA LYS A 96 10.51 21.29 4.29
C LYS A 96 11.79 20.67 4.82
N GLY A 97 12.20 19.55 4.23
CA GLY A 97 13.33 18.77 4.68
C GLY A 97 13.09 18.30 6.10
N SER A 98 13.68 17.22 6.50
CA SER A 98 13.92 16.95 7.91
C SER A 98 15.06 17.91 8.40
N SER A 99 14.89 19.21 8.18
CA SER A 99 15.65 20.27 8.82
C SER A 99 15.06 20.34 10.20
N ASP A 100 15.78 19.80 11.05
CA ASP A 100 15.84 19.82 12.49
C ASP A 100 15.68 18.42 13.06
N GLU A 101 16.82 17.89 13.46
CA GLU A 101 16.95 16.90 14.54
C GLU A 101 16.37 17.45 15.88
N GLU A 102 15.46 18.42 15.84
CA GLU A 102 14.56 18.63 16.94
C GLU A 102 13.71 17.38 17.03
N SER A 103 14.01 16.59 18.05
CA SER A 103 13.21 15.50 18.55
C SER A 103 11.74 15.92 18.45
N VAL A 104 11.09 15.59 17.31
CA VAL A 104 9.63 15.66 17.22
C VAL A 104 9.20 14.83 18.41
N LYS A 105 8.71 15.49 19.46
CA LYS A 105 7.99 14.80 20.53
C LYS A 105 6.89 14.07 19.81
N VAL A 106 7.12 12.79 19.54
CA VAL A 106 6.17 11.96 18.81
C VAL A 106 5.03 11.73 19.75
N ASP A 107 4.10 12.66 19.71
CA ASP A 107 2.83 12.55 20.37
C ASP A 107 2.04 11.40 19.72
N ASN A 108 1.24 10.70 20.51
CA ASN A 108 0.36 9.63 20.04
C ASN A 108 -0.51 10.08 18.86
N SER A 109 -0.83 11.36 18.75
CA SER A 109 -1.57 11.95 17.63
C SER A 109 -0.80 11.85 16.30
N SER A 110 0.51 12.02 16.29
CA SER A 110 1.35 11.91 15.10
C SER A 110 1.48 10.46 14.63
N PHE A 111 1.58 9.53 15.58
CA PHE A 111 1.63 8.10 15.32
C PHE A 111 0.33 7.59 14.68
N LEU A 112 -0.82 7.92 15.25
CA LEU A 112 -2.12 7.55 14.70
C LEU A 112 -2.36 8.17 13.32
N LYS A 113 -1.95 9.43 13.11
CA LYS A 113 -2.04 10.08 11.79
C LYS A 113 -1.18 9.38 10.76
N ALA A 114 -0.01 8.86 11.14
CA ALA A 114 0.84 8.09 10.26
C ALA A 114 0.18 6.76 9.84
N ILE A 115 -0.32 6.00 10.81
CA ILE A 115 -1.04 4.74 10.54
C ILE A 115 -2.25 5.03 9.63
N TRP A 116 -3.05 6.04 9.94
CA TRP A 116 -4.20 6.42 9.13
C TRP A 116 -3.82 6.78 7.69
N THR A 117 -2.72 7.51 7.51
CA THR A 117 -2.20 7.86 6.18
C THR A 117 -1.82 6.61 5.39
N VAL A 118 -1.16 5.64 6.03
CA VAL A 118 -0.82 4.35 5.41
C VAL A 118 -2.08 3.59 5.02
N LEU A 119 -3.07 3.48 5.92
CA LEU A 119 -4.31 2.77 5.66
C LEU A 119 -5.14 3.40 4.55
N LEU A 120 -5.23 4.74 4.51
CA LEU A 120 -5.92 5.45 3.43
C LEU A 120 -5.24 5.24 2.08
N ALA A 121 -3.91 5.31 2.03
CA ALA A 121 -3.16 5.04 0.81
C ALA A 121 -3.37 3.60 0.36
N ASP A 122 -3.21 2.62 1.27
CA ASP A 122 -3.43 1.22 0.94
C ASP A 122 -4.86 0.96 0.46
N PHE A 123 -5.87 1.56 1.09
CA PHE A 123 -7.26 1.45 0.66
C PHE A 123 -7.46 1.90 -0.79
N THR A 124 -6.94 3.08 -1.13
CA THR A 124 -7.12 3.66 -2.47
C THR A 124 -6.39 2.88 -3.56
N MET A 125 -5.20 2.38 -3.25
CA MET A 125 -4.34 1.65 -4.19
C MET A 125 -4.71 0.16 -4.28
N SER A 126 -5.32 -0.40 -3.23
CA SER A 126 -5.67 -1.83 -3.16
C SER A 126 -6.93 -2.20 -3.93
N LEU A 127 -7.77 -1.25 -4.32
CA LEU A 127 -9.03 -1.53 -5.05
C LEU A 127 -8.77 -2.28 -6.37
N ASP A 128 -7.78 -1.85 -7.15
CA ASP A 128 -7.43 -2.50 -8.41
C ASP A 128 -6.53 -3.74 -8.18
N ASN A 129 -5.67 -3.71 -7.16
CA ASN A 129 -4.80 -4.82 -6.80
C ASN A 129 -5.61 -6.07 -6.41
N VAL A 130 -6.66 -5.86 -5.63
CA VAL A 130 -7.56 -6.94 -5.18
C VAL A 130 -8.19 -7.67 -6.36
N LEU A 131 -8.53 -6.95 -7.45
CA LEU A 131 -9.08 -7.55 -8.67
C LEU A 131 -8.07 -8.47 -9.38
N GLY A 132 -6.84 -7.98 -9.57
CA GLY A 132 -5.78 -8.75 -10.21
C GLY A 132 -5.48 -10.03 -9.43
N VAL A 133 -5.39 -9.93 -8.11
CA VAL A 133 -5.09 -11.06 -7.23
C VAL A 133 -6.27 -12.02 -7.13
N ALA A 134 -7.51 -11.52 -7.03
CA ALA A 134 -8.70 -12.36 -7.01
C ALA A 134 -8.87 -13.15 -8.33
N GLY A 135 -8.57 -12.51 -9.47
CA GLY A 135 -8.56 -13.17 -10.76
C GLY A 135 -7.55 -14.32 -10.85
N ALA A 136 -6.34 -14.14 -10.31
CA ALA A 136 -5.31 -15.17 -10.28
C ALA A 136 -5.65 -16.32 -9.32
N ALA A 137 -6.30 -16.02 -8.21
CA ALA A 137 -6.69 -17.02 -7.22
C ALA A 137 -7.88 -17.90 -7.66
N GLY A 138 -8.75 -17.41 -8.55
CA GLY A 138 -9.97 -18.08 -8.95
C GLY A 138 -10.84 -18.46 -7.75
N HIS A 139 -11.13 -19.74 -7.59
CA HIS A 139 -11.93 -20.26 -6.47
C HIS A 139 -11.10 -20.66 -5.23
N HIS A 140 -9.78 -20.46 -5.24
CA HIS A 140 -8.88 -20.90 -4.16
C HIS A 140 -8.71 -19.82 -3.08
N TYR A 141 -9.79 -19.47 -2.36
CA TYR A 141 -9.82 -18.40 -1.36
C TYR A 141 -8.76 -18.57 -0.25
N HIS A 142 -8.44 -19.79 0.15
CA HIS A 142 -7.40 -20.06 1.15
C HIS A 142 -6.00 -19.69 0.64
N LEU A 143 -5.69 -19.98 -0.64
CA LEU A 143 -4.44 -19.55 -1.27
C LEU A 143 -4.38 -18.03 -1.45
N LEU A 144 -5.52 -17.41 -1.75
CA LEU A 144 -5.66 -15.96 -1.84
C LEU A 144 -5.25 -15.30 -0.52
N VAL A 145 -5.90 -15.69 0.58
CA VAL A 145 -5.61 -15.11 1.91
C VAL A 145 -4.15 -15.35 2.31
N PHE A 146 -3.66 -16.58 2.13
CA PHE A 146 -2.28 -16.92 2.48
C PHE A 146 -1.26 -16.18 1.62
N GLY A 147 -1.49 -16.09 0.30
CA GLY A 147 -0.63 -15.36 -0.63
C GLY A 147 -0.59 -13.86 -0.32
N LEU A 148 -1.75 -13.24 -0.04
CA LEU A 148 -1.83 -11.85 0.39
C LEU A 148 -1.07 -11.60 1.70
N MET A 149 -1.23 -12.46 2.69
CA MET A 149 -0.48 -12.34 3.95
C MET A 149 1.03 -12.39 3.72
N LEU A 150 1.49 -13.31 2.87
CA LEU A 150 2.91 -13.47 2.60
C LEU A 150 3.47 -12.29 1.79
N SER A 151 2.76 -11.81 0.76
CA SER A 151 3.20 -10.65 -0.03
C SER A 151 3.28 -9.39 0.82
N ILE A 152 2.32 -9.17 1.73
CA ILE A 152 2.35 -8.01 2.62
C ILE A 152 3.54 -8.08 3.60
N VAL A 153 3.92 -9.25 4.08
CA VAL A 153 5.16 -9.40 4.87
C VAL A 153 6.38 -8.99 4.04
N LEU A 154 6.44 -9.36 2.75
CA LEU A 154 7.51 -8.94 1.84
C LEU A 154 7.49 -7.44 1.61
N ILE A 155 6.30 -6.84 1.43
CA ILE A 155 6.13 -5.38 1.34
C ILE A 155 6.62 -4.68 2.62
N ALA A 156 6.40 -5.28 3.80
CA ALA A 156 6.92 -4.77 5.08
C ALA A 156 8.45 -4.67 5.09
N VAL A 157 9.10 -5.74 4.65
CA VAL A 157 10.56 -5.78 4.54
C VAL A 157 11.04 -4.71 3.56
N ALA A 158 10.41 -4.61 2.38
CA ALA A 158 10.72 -3.59 1.38
C ALA A 158 10.52 -2.17 1.93
N ALA A 159 9.39 -1.88 2.59
CA ALA A 159 9.11 -0.59 3.19
C ALA A 159 10.15 -0.18 4.26
N ASN A 160 10.60 -1.14 5.07
CA ASN A 160 11.65 -0.88 6.05
C ASN A 160 13.00 -0.51 5.39
N LEU A 161 13.38 -1.20 4.33
CA LEU A 161 14.57 -0.89 3.54
C LEU A 161 14.44 0.49 2.87
N ILE A 162 13.32 0.75 2.21
CA ILE A 162 13.02 2.02 1.53
C ILE A 162 13.05 3.17 2.53
N SER A 163 12.44 3.02 3.72
CA SER A 163 12.44 4.06 4.75
C SER A 163 13.86 4.42 5.21
N GLY A 164 14.75 3.43 5.28
CA GLY A 164 16.18 3.63 5.56
C GLY A 164 16.90 4.38 4.44
N TRP A 165 16.63 4.01 3.20
CA TRP A 165 17.24 4.64 2.03
C TRP A 165 16.77 6.07 1.82
N ILE A 166 15.50 6.38 2.03
CA ILE A 166 14.96 7.74 1.94
C ILE A 166 15.70 8.70 2.90
N LYS A 167 16.03 8.24 4.11
CA LYS A 167 16.84 9.04 5.06
C LYS A 167 18.26 9.29 4.55
N LYS A 168 18.85 8.30 3.89
CA LYS A 168 20.22 8.39 3.38
C LYS A 168 20.29 9.13 2.04
N TYR A 169 19.31 8.93 1.17
CA TYR A 169 19.28 9.45 -0.19
C TYR A 169 17.96 10.16 -0.47
N LYS A 170 17.93 11.48 -0.27
CA LYS A 170 16.71 12.32 -0.41
C LYS A 170 16.05 12.23 -1.80
N TRP A 171 16.81 11.94 -2.86
CA TRP A 171 16.28 11.81 -4.21
C TRP A 171 15.31 10.62 -4.37
N ILE A 172 15.44 9.57 -3.52
CA ILE A 172 14.52 8.43 -3.52
C ILE A 172 13.10 8.86 -3.13
N ALA A 173 12.99 9.83 -2.21
CA ALA A 173 11.67 10.39 -1.85
C ALA A 173 10.99 11.07 -3.05
N TRP A 174 11.74 11.75 -3.92
CA TRP A 174 11.21 12.37 -5.14
C TRP A 174 10.72 11.34 -6.16
N ILE A 175 11.45 10.25 -6.34
CA ILE A 175 10.99 9.14 -7.19
C ILE A 175 9.72 8.52 -6.61
N GLY A 176 9.68 8.31 -5.28
CA GLY A 176 8.49 7.80 -4.61
C GLY A 176 7.28 8.71 -4.81
N LEU A 177 7.44 10.02 -4.63
CA LEU A 177 6.37 11.00 -4.89
C LEU A 177 5.87 10.95 -6.32
N LEU A 178 6.78 10.85 -7.29
CA LEU A 178 6.41 10.76 -8.70
C LEU A 178 5.61 9.49 -8.99
N ALA A 179 6.05 8.35 -8.45
CA ALA A 179 5.36 7.08 -8.62
C ALA A 179 3.92 7.14 -8.07
N ILE A 180 3.73 7.64 -6.84
CA ILE A 180 2.42 7.76 -6.22
C ILE A 180 1.53 8.77 -6.99
N LEU A 181 2.11 9.86 -7.50
CA LEU A 181 1.39 10.84 -8.31
C LEU A 181 0.86 10.23 -9.62
N ILE A 182 1.66 9.39 -10.28
CA ILE A 182 1.24 8.68 -11.50
C ILE A 182 0.04 7.79 -11.20
N VAL A 183 0.09 7.00 -10.12
CA VAL A 183 -1.03 6.14 -9.70
C VAL A 183 -2.29 6.96 -9.40
N ALA A 184 -2.16 8.08 -8.69
CA ALA A 184 -3.29 8.95 -8.40
C ALA A 184 -3.96 9.49 -9.67
N ILE A 185 -3.17 9.90 -10.66
CA ILE A 185 -3.68 10.39 -11.97
C ILE A 185 -4.35 9.25 -12.73
N GLU A 186 -3.77 8.05 -12.73
CA GLU A 186 -4.31 6.87 -13.40
C GLU A 186 -5.68 6.47 -12.84
N LEU A 187 -5.84 6.45 -11.51
CA LEU A 187 -7.13 6.18 -10.86
C LEU A 187 -8.20 7.19 -11.27
N ILE A 188 -7.86 8.48 -11.27
CA ILE A 188 -8.78 9.56 -11.66
C ILE A 188 -9.14 9.43 -13.14
N TYR A 189 -8.16 9.23 -14.00
CA TYR A 189 -8.37 9.12 -15.45
C TYR A 189 -9.26 7.93 -15.80
N THR A 190 -9.03 6.77 -15.18
CA THR A 190 -9.80 5.54 -15.43
C THR A 190 -11.26 5.73 -15.08
N ASP A 191 -11.56 6.35 -13.95
CA ASP A 191 -12.93 6.52 -13.48
C ASP A 191 -13.67 7.63 -14.27
N ILE A 192 -12.97 8.71 -14.62
CA ILE A 192 -13.51 9.75 -15.51
C ILE A 192 -13.90 9.14 -16.86
N LYS A 193 -13.05 8.26 -17.42
CA LYS A 193 -13.36 7.59 -18.68
C LYS A 193 -14.61 6.71 -18.57
N ILE A 194 -14.82 6.05 -17.45
CA ILE A 194 -16.02 5.21 -17.21
C ILE A 194 -17.27 6.07 -17.02
N LEU A 195 -17.14 7.26 -16.41
CA LEU A 195 -18.27 8.13 -16.08
C LEU A 195 -18.76 8.97 -17.26
N PHE A 196 -17.88 9.31 -18.23
CA PHE A 196 -18.18 10.28 -19.27
C PHE A 196 -18.01 9.76 -20.71
N LEU A 197 -17.48 8.56 -20.90
CA LEU A 197 -17.32 7.88 -22.20
C LEU A 197 -18.01 6.52 -22.23
#